data_da4d90ece8db89a609fe9552718bb71d
#
_entry.id   da4d90ece8db89a609fe9552718bb71d
#
_cell.length_a   1.000
_cell.length_b   1.000
_cell.length_c   1.000
_cell.angle_alpha   90.00
_cell.angle_beta   90.00
_cell.angle_gamma   90.00
#
_symmetry.space_group_name_H-M   'P 1'
#
loop_
_entity.id
_entity.type
_entity.pdbx_description
1 polymer ?
#
loop_
_entity_poly.entity_id
_entity_poly.type
_entity_poly.pdbx_seq_one_letter_code
_entity_poly.pdbx_strand_id
1 'polypeptide(L)' 'MAKIEKYVKQVDYLWYHSEDLTDEQLAEYKKYLKGEIDEPDWVWELDFDLVRDKTGSDDYELELIEDVW' A
#
# COMPACT_ATOMS: atom_id res chain seq x y z
N MET A 1 -5.36 -7.59 10.58
CA MET A 1 -5.44 -6.16 10.29
C MET A 1 -4.96 -5.90 8.88
N ALA A 2 -5.51 -4.89 8.24
CA ALA A 2 -5.18 -4.63 6.86
C ALA A 2 -4.15 -3.52 6.73
N LYS A 3 -3.25 -3.65 5.79
CA LYS A 3 -2.23 -2.65 5.48
C LYS A 3 -2.10 -2.52 3.97
N ILE A 4 -1.54 -1.39 3.54
CA ILE A 4 -1.18 -1.22 2.15
C ILE A 4 0.33 -1.42 2.04
N GLU A 5 0.73 -2.31 1.17
CA GLU A 5 2.14 -2.50 0.86
C GLU A 5 2.49 -1.65 -0.34
N LYS A 6 3.50 -0.82 -0.18
CA LYS A 6 4.03 -0.03 -1.27
C LYS A 6 5.47 -0.46 -1.52
N TYR A 7 5.79 -0.80 -2.74
CA TYR A 7 7.17 -1.03 -3.09
C TYR A 7 7.56 -0.13 -4.26
N VAL A 8 8.76 0.42 -4.14
CA VAL A 8 9.30 1.34 -5.11
C VAL A 8 10.38 0.61 -5.88
N LYS A 9 10.19 0.52 -7.17
CA LYS A 9 11.12 -0.14 -8.06
C LYS A 9 12.00 0.93 -8.72
N GLN A 10 13.21 1.07 -8.21
CA GLN A 10 14.21 1.93 -8.85
C GLN A 10 15.47 1.10 -9.01
N VAL A 11 16.60 1.65 -8.59
CA VAL A 11 17.83 0.84 -8.53
C VAL A 11 17.65 -0.28 -7.52
N ASP A 12 16.97 0.04 -6.42
CA ASP A 12 16.66 -0.91 -5.36
C ASP A 12 15.15 -1.01 -5.19
N TYR A 13 14.66 -2.22 -4.90
CA TYR A 13 13.30 -2.40 -4.42
C TYR A 13 13.25 -1.99 -2.97
N LEU A 14 12.38 -1.08 -2.66
CA LEU A 14 12.13 -0.65 -1.30
C LEU A 14 10.67 -0.94 -0.98
N TRP A 15 10.43 -1.83 -0.05
CA TRP A 15 9.09 -2.24 0.32
C TRP A 15 8.69 -1.62 1.65
N TYR A 16 7.56 -0.96 1.62
CA TYR A 16 7.02 -0.25 2.77
C TYR A 16 5.65 -0.80 3.11
N HIS A 17 5.37 -0.91 4.40
CA HIS A 17 4.01 -1.20 4.85
C HIS A 17 3.43 0.06 5.47
N SER A 18 2.14 0.28 5.23
CA SER A 18 1.43 1.37 5.85
C SER A 18 1.12 1.06 7.31
N GLU A 19 0.65 2.07 8.03
CA GLU A 19 -0.01 1.84 9.30
C GLU A 19 -1.29 1.02 9.05
N ASP A 20 -1.86 0.49 10.14
CA ASP A 20 -3.09 -0.30 10.01
C ASP A 20 -4.24 0.57 9.52
N LEU A 21 -5.02 0.03 8.60
CA LEU A 21 -6.20 0.69 8.08
C LEU A 21 -7.36 0.54 9.04
N THR A 22 -8.17 1.59 9.16
CA THR A 22 -9.44 1.49 9.88
C THR A 22 -10.42 0.68 9.04
N ASP A 23 -11.51 0.23 9.66
CA ASP A 23 -12.53 -0.50 8.92
C ASP A 23 -13.11 0.32 7.77
N GLU A 24 -13.28 1.62 7.98
CA GLU A 24 -13.78 2.51 6.93
C GLU A 24 -12.79 2.64 5.79
N GLN A 25 -11.52 2.81 6.11
CA GLN A 25 -10.47 2.90 5.10
C GLN A 25 -10.38 1.61 4.29
N LEU A 26 -10.44 0.48 4.97
CA LEU A 26 -10.40 -0.81 4.30
C LEU A 26 -11.57 -0.97 3.34
N ALA A 27 -12.78 -0.65 3.79
CA ALA A 27 -13.97 -0.75 2.95
C ALA A 27 -13.85 0.15 1.72
N GLU A 28 -13.38 1.36 1.93
CA GLU A 28 -13.22 2.33 0.84
C GLU A 28 -12.17 1.86 -0.17
N TYR A 29 -11.06 1.35 0.32
CA TYR A 29 -9.99 0.90 -0.56
C TYR A 29 -10.44 -0.31 -1.39
N LYS A 30 -11.23 -1.20 -0.80
CA LYS A 30 -11.79 -2.33 -1.53
C LYS A 30 -12.72 -1.87 -2.66
N LYS A 31 -13.48 -0.81 -2.43
CA LYS A 31 -14.32 -0.23 -3.49
C LYS A 31 -13.45 0.31 -4.62
N TYR A 32 -12.35 0.95 -4.28
CA TYR A 32 -11.41 1.44 -5.27
C TYR A 32 -10.84 0.28 -6.11
N LEU A 33 -10.46 -0.81 -5.46
CA LEU A 33 -9.93 -1.98 -6.18
C LEU A 33 -10.94 -2.61 -7.12
N LYS A 34 -12.23 -2.49 -6.80
CA LYS A 34 -13.31 -2.97 -7.67
C LYS A 34 -13.66 -2.00 -8.79
N GLY A 35 -13.07 -0.81 -8.76
CA GLY A 35 -13.36 0.20 -9.75
C GLY A 35 -14.61 1.01 -9.48
N GLU A 36 -15.16 0.95 -8.28
CA GLU A 36 -16.40 1.67 -7.92
C GLU A 36 -16.14 3.13 -7.59
N ILE A 37 -14.95 3.45 -7.13
CA ILE A 37 -14.55 4.80 -6.77
C ILE A 37 -13.12 5.06 -7.24
N ASP A 38 -12.73 6.32 -7.28
CA ASP A 38 -11.35 6.70 -7.56
C ASP A 38 -10.48 6.43 -6.35
N GLU A 39 -9.17 6.46 -6.55
CA GLU A 39 -8.22 6.24 -5.48
C GLU A 39 -8.42 7.27 -4.36
N PRO A 40 -8.60 6.82 -3.12
CA PRO A 40 -8.80 7.74 -2.00
C PRO A 40 -7.55 8.57 -1.74
N ASP A 41 -7.74 9.85 -1.42
CA ASP A 41 -6.63 10.75 -1.14
C ASP A 41 -5.81 10.32 0.07
N TRP A 42 -6.47 9.76 1.08
CA TRP A 42 -5.80 9.37 2.31
C TRP A 42 -4.75 8.28 2.11
N VAL A 43 -4.81 7.56 1.00
CA VAL A 43 -3.82 6.50 0.71
C VAL A 43 -2.41 7.08 0.72
N TRP A 44 -2.23 8.25 0.15
CA TRP A 44 -0.93 8.91 0.07
C TRP A 44 -0.57 9.69 1.32
N GLU A 45 -1.50 9.79 2.25
CA GLU A 45 -1.28 10.44 3.54
C GLU A 45 -0.90 9.44 4.63
N LEU A 46 -0.94 8.15 4.32
CA LEU A 46 -0.54 7.11 5.28
C LEU A 46 0.95 7.17 5.56
N ASP A 47 1.33 6.83 6.78
CA ASP A 47 2.73 6.64 7.11
C ASP A 47 3.16 5.26 6.64
N PHE A 48 4.28 5.20 5.97
CA PHE A 48 4.83 3.94 5.47
C PHE A 48 6.19 3.68 6.11
N ASP A 49 6.38 2.48 6.61
CA ASP A 49 7.65 2.07 7.20
C ASP A 49 8.37 1.10 6.28
N LEU A 50 9.65 1.32 6.11
CA LEU A 50 10.48 0.41 5.32
C LEU A 50 10.59 -0.92 6.05
N VAL A 51 10.16 -1.98 5.41
CA VAL A 51 10.19 -3.31 6.01
C VAL A 51 11.23 -4.22 5.38
N ARG A 52 11.62 -3.96 4.14
CA ARG A 52 12.70 -4.71 3.49
C ARG A 52 13.10 -4.01 2.21
N ASP A 53 14.30 -4.31 1.74
CA ASP A 53 14.79 -3.80 0.48
C ASP A 53 15.29 -4.95 -0.38
N LYS A 54 15.35 -4.68 -1.67
CA LYS A 54 15.81 -5.65 -2.64
C LYS A 54 16.20 -4.92 -3.92
N THR A 55 17.23 -5.37 -4.59
CA THR A 55 17.63 -4.79 -5.87
C THR A 55 16.55 -5.03 -6.93
N GLY A 56 16.23 -4.01 -7.68
CA GLY A 56 15.22 -4.08 -8.73
C GLY A 56 15.23 -2.83 -9.59
N SER A 57 14.19 -2.66 -10.39
CA SER A 57 14.11 -1.52 -11.31
C SER A 57 12.68 -1.04 -11.48
N ASP A 58 12.54 0.26 -11.69
CA ASP A 58 11.34 0.97 -12.17
C ASP A 58 10.13 0.97 -11.27
N ASP A 59 9.41 2.07 -11.30
CA ASP A 59 8.06 2.30 -10.80
C ASP A 59 7.79 1.86 -9.35
N TYR A 60 6.61 2.18 -8.90
CA TYR A 60 6.12 1.72 -7.61
C TYR A 60 4.74 1.11 -7.82
N GLU A 61 4.35 0.25 -6.91
CA GLU A 61 3.03 -0.36 -6.92
C GLU A 61 2.48 -0.40 -5.52
N LEU A 62 1.16 -0.32 -5.42
CA LEU A 62 0.47 -0.46 -4.15
C LEU A 62 -0.32 -1.76 -4.16
N GLU A 63 -0.33 -2.45 -3.04
CA GLU A 63 -1.06 -3.69 -2.90
C GLU A 63 -1.71 -3.73 -1.53
N LEU A 64 -2.96 -4.18 -1.48
CA LEU A 64 -3.67 -4.34 -0.23
C LEU A 64 -3.30 -5.67 0.40
N ILE A 65 -2.88 -5.62 1.65
CA ILE A 65 -2.56 -6.82 2.42
C ILE A 65 -3.51 -6.88 3.60
N GLU A 66 -4.39 -7.86 3.61
CA GLU A 66 -5.43 -7.95 4.63
C GLU A 66 -5.04 -8.84 5.81
N ASP A 67 -4.12 -9.74 5.62
CA ASP A 67 -3.72 -10.69 6.64
C ASP A 67 -2.22 -10.60 6.84
N VAL A 68 -1.82 -9.61 7.61
CA VAL A 68 -0.42 -9.29 7.79
C VAL A 68 0.03 -9.70 9.17
N TRP A 69 1.06 -10.51 9.24
CA TRP A 69 1.84 -10.69 10.45
C TRP A 69 1.02 -10.74 11.74
#